data_0bee37f0bda690da54e0b2cc29a44682
#
_entry.id   0bee37f0bda690da54e0b2cc29a44682
#
_cell.length_a   1.000
_cell.length_b   1.000
_cell.length_c   1.000
_cell.angle_alpha   90.00
_cell.angle_beta   90.00
_cell.angle_gamma   90.00
#
_symmetry.space_group_name_H-M   'P 1'
#
loop_
_entity.id
_entity.type
_entity.pdbx_description
1 polymer ?
#
loop_
_entity_poly.entity_id
_entity_poly.type
_entity_poly.pdbx_seq_one_letter_code
_entity_poly.pdbx_strand_id
1 'polypeptide(L)'
;MFPDFLENPSNVAAPLLLGCTLTRTITLNGEKHKLVARIVETEAYDQDDPASHAFGGPSERNAAMFGPAGHLYVYVSYGMHHCCNVVCGPEGFGSGCLVRAVEPLEGVEVMRELREAGRAGKAHTGHAGKEQAERARKHPLKLRDLTNGPGKVCAALDIDKELYGHGLTVEPLVLDFAPLLPGEIIGSSPRVGISKNIDAPKRFFIEGNVFVSRA
;
A
#
# COMPACT_ATOMS: atom_id res chain seq x y z
N MET A 1 4.92 -13.24 -16.64
CA MET A 1 5.93 -12.26 -17.06
C MET A 1 5.75 -11.05 -16.15
N PHE A 2 6.79 -10.60 -15.51
CA PHE A 2 6.77 -9.45 -14.63
C PHE A 2 6.42 -8.20 -15.46
N PRO A 3 5.62 -7.25 -14.99
CA PRO A 3 5.19 -6.12 -15.81
C PRO A 3 6.36 -5.17 -16.11
N ASP A 4 6.80 -5.15 -17.36
CA ASP A 4 7.91 -4.32 -17.87
C ASP A 4 7.68 -2.81 -17.64
N PHE A 5 6.43 -2.39 -17.41
CA PHE A 5 6.11 -1.01 -17.11
C PHE A 5 6.72 -0.52 -15.77
N LEU A 6 7.09 -1.42 -14.86
CA LEU A 6 7.77 -1.04 -13.61
C LEU A 6 9.20 -0.56 -13.83
N GLU A 7 9.81 -0.78 -14.99
CA GLU A 7 11.11 -0.19 -15.32
C GLU A 7 11.04 1.31 -15.64
N ASN A 8 9.82 1.87 -15.77
CA ASN A 8 9.61 3.29 -15.99
C ASN A 8 9.63 4.08 -14.66
N PRO A 9 9.89 5.42 -14.71
CA PRO A 9 9.76 6.31 -13.56
C PRO A 9 8.38 6.23 -12.90
N SER A 10 8.31 6.59 -11.62
CA SER A 10 7.10 6.42 -10.82
C SER A 10 5.85 7.10 -11.35
N ASN A 11 5.99 8.25 -12.01
CA ASN A 11 4.87 8.97 -12.62
C ASN A 11 4.24 8.23 -13.81
N VAL A 12 4.97 7.30 -14.43
CA VAL A 12 4.47 6.42 -15.51
C VAL A 12 3.97 5.10 -14.90
N ALA A 13 4.72 4.53 -13.96
CA ALA A 13 4.38 3.24 -13.36
C ALA A 13 3.14 3.32 -12.45
N ALA A 14 2.98 4.41 -11.67
CA ALA A 14 1.90 4.54 -10.68
C ALA A 14 0.48 4.44 -11.29
N PRO A 15 0.13 5.12 -12.39
CA PRO A 15 -1.18 4.92 -13.02
C PRO A 15 -1.36 3.53 -13.63
N LEU A 16 -0.29 2.86 -14.09
CA LEU A 16 -0.35 1.51 -14.66
C LEU A 16 -0.48 0.40 -13.61
N LEU A 17 -0.18 0.71 -12.35
CA LEU A 17 -0.47 -0.18 -11.22
C LEU A 17 -1.96 -0.25 -10.86
N LEU A 18 -2.76 0.71 -11.28
CA LEU A 18 -4.21 0.69 -11.04
C LEU A 18 -4.85 -0.47 -11.82
N GLY A 19 -5.62 -1.28 -11.12
CA GLY A 19 -6.20 -2.51 -11.65
C GLY A 19 -5.38 -3.77 -11.34
N CYS A 20 -4.06 -3.67 -11.18
CA CYS A 20 -3.22 -4.80 -10.78
C CYS A 20 -3.66 -5.37 -9.43
N THR A 21 -3.38 -6.64 -9.18
CA THR A 21 -3.73 -7.31 -7.93
C THR A 21 -2.51 -7.66 -7.09
N LEU A 22 -2.66 -7.52 -5.78
CA LEU A 22 -1.74 -8.04 -4.79
C LEU A 22 -2.34 -9.32 -4.20
N THR A 23 -1.62 -10.41 -4.32
CA THR A 23 -1.96 -11.71 -3.71
C THR A 23 -1.02 -11.96 -2.54
N ARG A 24 -1.55 -12.01 -1.34
CA ARG A 24 -0.81 -12.26 -0.09
C ARG A 24 -1.21 -13.62 0.49
N THR A 25 -0.23 -14.50 0.72
CA THR A 25 -0.39 -15.74 1.46
C THR A 25 0.11 -15.55 2.88
N ILE A 26 -0.73 -15.80 3.88
CA ILE A 26 -0.39 -15.73 5.30
C ILE A 26 -0.75 -17.03 6.02
N THR A 27 -0.15 -17.24 7.19
CA THR A 27 -0.58 -18.28 8.13
C THR A 27 -1.18 -17.61 9.37
N LEU A 28 -2.44 -17.83 9.63
CA LEU A 28 -3.15 -17.30 10.79
C LEU A 28 -3.78 -18.46 11.55
N ASN A 29 -3.53 -18.55 12.87
CA ASN A 29 -4.02 -19.64 13.72
C ASN A 29 -3.66 -21.06 13.21
N GLY A 30 -2.54 -21.21 12.50
CA GLY A 30 -2.07 -22.48 11.94
C GLY A 30 -2.67 -22.84 10.57
N GLU A 31 -3.57 -22.01 10.02
CA GLU A 31 -4.19 -22.21 8.71
C GLU A 31 -3.61 -21.23 7.69
N LYS A 32 -3.44 -21.70 6.44
CA LYS A 32 -3.03 -20.85 5.33
C LYS A 32 -4.24 -20.12 4.75
N HIS A 33 -4.08 -18.80 4.58
CA HIS A 33 -5.09 -17.93 3.97
C HIS A 33 -4.50 -17.20 2.77
N LYS A 34 -5.30 -17.09 1.72
CA LYS A 34 -5.02 -16.29 0.54
C LYS A 34 -5.84 -15.00 0.62
N LEU A 35 -5.16 -13.86 0.53
CA LEU A 35 -5.76 -12.54 0.50
C LEU A 35 -5.49 -11.92 -0.86
N VAL A 36 -6.52 -11.54 -1.59
CA VAL A 36 -6.37 -10.88 -2.89
C VAL A 36 -7.01 -9.50 -2.82
N ALA A 37 -6.25 -8.50 -3.27
CA ALA A 37 -6.72 -7.12 -3.30
C ALA A 37 -6.28 -6.41 -4.59
N ARG A 38 -7.17 -5.62 -5.18
CA ARG A 38 -6.94 -4.86 -6.40
C ARG A 38 -6.48 -3.46 -6.05
N ILE A 39 -5.41 -2.97 -6.67
CA ILE A 39 -4.90 -1.61 -6.46
C ILE A 39 -5.86 -0.61 -7.11
N VAL A 40 -6.36 0.35 -6.33
CA VAL A 40 -7.30 1.39 -6.78
C VAL A 40 -6.80 2.81 -6.57
N GLU A 41 -5.69 2.97 -5.82
CA GLU A 41 -5.07 4.28 -5.58
C GLU A 41 -3.57 4.13 -5.35
N THR A 42 -2.78 5.00 -6.00
CA THR A 42 -1.32 5.05 -5.91
C THR A 42 -0.82 6.48 -5.81
N GLU A 43 0.42 6.66 -5.32
CA GLU A 43 1.15 7.93 -5.41
C GLU A 43 2.57 7.70 -5.92
N ALA A 44 3.05 8.60 -6.79
CA ALA A 44 4.38 8.52 -7.41
C ALA A 44 5.42 9.33 -6.63
N TYR A 45 6.60 8.74 -6.41
CA TYR A 45 7.74 9.32 -5.69
C TYR A 45 9.07 8.95 -6.35
N ASP A 46 9.77 9.94 -6.90
CA ASP A 46 11.10 9.79 -7.51
C ASP A 46 12.16 10.51 -6.66
N GLN A 47 13.44 10.19 -6.83
CA GLN A 47 14.51 10.78 -6.01
C GLN A 47 14.72 12.28 -6.24
N ASP A 48 14.26 12.84 -7.34
CA ASP A 48 14.30 14.28 -7.63
C ASP A 48 13.12 15.06 -7.01
N ASP A 49 12.17 14.35 -6.39
CA ASP A 49 11.00 14.93 -5.75
C ASP A 49 11.30 15.21 -4.25
N PRO A 50 11.24 16.47 -3.78
CA PRO A 50 11.52 16.81 -2.40
C PRO A 50 10.55 16.19 -1.38
N ALA A 51 9.42 15.60 -1.80
CA ALA A 51 8.51 14.86 -0.95
C ALA A 51 8.88 13.35 -0.86
N SER A 52 9.84 12.88 -1.67
CA SER A 52 10.27 11.48 -1.68
C SER A 52 11.24 11.17 -0.54
N HIS A 53 11.15 9.96 0.00
CA HIS A 53 12.17 9.43 0.90
C HIS A 53 13.54 9.24 0.23
N ALA A 54 13.58 9.16 -1.09
CA ALA A 54 14.81 9.01 -1.88
C ALA A 54 15.49 10.35 -2.21
N PHE A 55 14.88 11.51 -1.92
CA PHE A 55 15.39 12.84 -2.30
C PHE A 55 16.78 13.16 -1.78
N GLY A 56 17.12 12.67 -0.57
CA GLY A 56 18.45 12.85 0.05
C GLY A 56 19.49 11.81 -0.40
N GLY A 57 19.18 10.98 -1.39
CA GLY A 57 20.02 9.85 -1.80
C GLY A 57 19.79 8.57 -0.97
N PRO A 58 20.60 7.53 -1.19
CA PRO A 58 20.45 6.24 -0.54
C PRO A 58 20.83 6.28 0.94
N SER A 59 20.12 5.51 1.76
CA SER A 59 20.40 5.26 3.17
C SER A 59 19.94 3.83 3.51
N GLU A 60 20.32 3.28 4.66
CA GLU A 60 19.85 1.97 5.12
C GLU A 60 18.31 1.87 5.14
N ARG A 61 17.66 2.96 5.50
CA ARG A 61 16.18 3.02 5.59
C ARG A 61 15.50 2.90 4.24
N ASN A 62 16.04 3.50 3.19
CA ASN A 62 15.41 3.61 1.88
C ASN A 62 16.13 2.82 0.77
N ALA A 63 17.13 2.02 1.12
CA ALA A 63 17.97 1.29 0.17
C ALA A 63 17.13 0.50 -0.87
N ALA A 64 16.02 -0.10 -0.46
CA ALA A 64 15.15 -0.82 -1.37
C ALA A 64 14.59 0.04 -2.52
N MET A 65 14.41 1.37 -2.32
CA MET A 65 13.93 2.26 -3.39
C MET A 65 14.94 2.44 -4.53
N PHE A 66 16.22 2.13 -4.28
CA PHE A 66 17.32 2.19 -5.25
C PHE A 66 17.66 0.82 -5.84
N GLY A 67 16.95 -0.22 -5.41
CA GLY A 67 17.11 -1.59 -5.91
C GLY A 67 16.34 -1.84 -7.22
N PRO A 68 16.29 -3.11 -7.66
CA PRO A 68 15.59 -3.48 -8.89
C PRO A 68 14.08 -3.18 -8.81
N ALA A 69 13.50 -2.82 -9.96
CA ALA A 69 12.06 -2.65 -10.09
C ALA A 69 11.31 -3.93 -9.66
N GLY A 70 10.09 -3.75 -9.14
CA GLY A 70 9.26 -4.86 -8.69
C GLY A 70 9.61 -5.45 -7.34
N HIS A 71 10.40 -4.75 -6.55
CA HIS A 71 10.61 -5.06 -5.14
C HIS A 71 9.76 -4.16 -4.26
N LEU A 72 9.58 -4.55 -3.00
CA LEU A 72 8.75 -3.83 -2.05
C LEU A 72 9.62 -2.95 -1.12
N TYR A 73 9.30 -1.66 -1.08
CA TYR A 73 9.84 -0.76 -0.05
C TYR A 73 8.80 -0.57 1.05
N VAL A 74 9.07 -1.08 2.25
CA VAL A 74 8.18 -0.93 3.42
C VAL A 74 8.81 0.00 4.44
N TYR A 75 8.03 0.96 4.94
CA TYR A 75 8.49 1.87 5.98
C TYR A 75 7.42 2.10 7.06
N VAL A 76 7.85 2.57 8.23
CA VAL A 76 6.95 2.96 9.32
C VAL A 76 6.63 4.44 9.21
N SER A 77 5.36 4.76 9.08
CA SER A 77 4.81 6.11 9.08
C SER A 77 4.28 6.47 10.47
N TYR A 78 4.60 7.69 10.95
CA TYR A 78 4.23 8.19 12.29
C TYR A 78 4.54 7.22 13.44
N GLY A 79 5.55 6.37 13.29
CA GLY A 79 5.96 5.39 14.31
C GLY A 79 4.94 4.26 14.57
N MET A 80 3.85 4.19 13.83
CA MET A 80 2.71 3.31 14.16
C MET A 80 2.16 2.49 12.99
N HIS A 81 2.39 2.89 11.76
CA HIS A 81 1.78 2.27 10.59
C HIS A 81 2.82 1.90 9.55
N HIS A 82 2.77 0.67 9.06
CA HIS A 82 3.53 0.32 7.86
C HIS A 82 2.84 0.92 6.63
N CYS A 83 3.65 1.36 5.67
CA CYS A 83 3.24 1.73 4.33
C CYS A 83 4.15 1.01 3.35
N CYS A 84 3.62 0.60 2.20
CA CYS A 84 4.38 -0.13 1.19
C CYS A 84 4.36 0.58 -0.15
N ASN A 85 5.50 0.50 -0.84
CA ASN A 85 5.67 1.02 -2.19
C ASN A 85 6.17 -0.09 -3.10
N VAL A 86 5.67 -0.14 -4.31
CA VAL A 86 6.26 -0.91 -5.39
C VAL A 86 7.42 -0.10 -5.96
N VAL A 87 8.64 -0.64 -5.87
CA VAL A 87 9.84 -0.03 -6.44
C VAL A 87 9.74 -0.09 -7.96
N CYS A 88 10.10 0.99 -8.63
CA CYS A 88 10.04 1.14 -10.08
C CYS A 88 11.22 1.97 -10.60
N GLY A 89 11.35 2.10 -11.91
CA GLY A 89 12.47 2.78 -12.55
C GLY A 89 13.75 1.96 -12.61
N PRO A 90 14.82 2.52 -13.18
CA PRO A 90 16.10 1.83 -13.31
C PRO A 90 16.77 1.66 -11.94
N GLU A 91 17.47 0.52 -11.76
CA GLU A 91 18.27 0.28 -10.57
C GLU A 91 19.30 1.39 -10.35
N GLY A 92 19.45 1.84 -9.10
CA GLY A 92 20.30 2.97 -8.73
C GLY A 92 19.59 4.33 -8.75
N PHE A 93 18.37 4.43 -9.31
CA PHE A 93 17.52 5.60 -9.24
C PHE A 93 16.38 5.39 -8.24
N GLY A 94 16.38 6.15 -7.16
CA GLY A 94 15.40 5.99 -6.08
C GLY A 94 13.98 6.36 -6.50
N SER A 95 13.16 5.35 -6.82
CA SER A 95 11.81 5.52 -7.34
C SER A 95 10.84 4.49 -6.76
N GLY A 96 9.59 4.90 -6.49
CA GLY A 96 8.58 4.00 -5.96
C GLY A 96 7.16 4.54 -6.04
N CYS A 97 6.22 3.62 -6.13
CA CYS A 97 4.78 3.87 -6.16
C CYS A 97 4.15 3.43 -4.84
N LEU A 98 3.72 4.37 -4.01
CA LEU A 98 2.99 4.08 -2.79
C LEU A 98 1.64 3.45 -3.14
N VAL A 99 1.34 2.28 -2.57
CA VAL A 99 0.01 1.67 -2.64
C VAL A 99 -0.87 2.30 -1.55
N ARG A 100 -1.75 3.21 -1.95
CA ARG A 100 -2.57 3.97 -0.99
C ARG A 100 -3.85 3.29 -0.60
N ALA A 101 -4.53 2.69 -1.56
CA ALA A 101 -5.77 1.97 -1.31
C ALA A 101 -5.93 0.79 -2.26
N VAL A 102 -6.59 -0.24 -1.76
CA VAL A 102 -6.91 -1.44 -2.53
C VAL A 102 -8.37 -1.83 -2.31
N GLU A 103 -8.96 -2.47 -3.30
CA GLU A 103 -10.27 -3.11 -3.23
C GLU A 103 -10.09 -4.57 -2.83
N PRO A 104 -10.63 -5.03 -1.68
CA PRO A 104 -10.56 -6.42 -1.27
C PRO A 104 -11.37 -7.33 -2.20
N LEU A 105 -10.75 -8.39 -2.74
CA LEU A 105 -11.39 -9.35 -3.65
C LEU A 105 -11.59 -10.72 -3.00
N GLU A 106 -10.58 -11.23 -2.25
CA GLU A 106 -10.61 -12.54 -1.61
C GLU A 106 -10.00 -12.44 -0.19
N GLY A 107 -10.49 -13.24 0.76
CA GLY A 107 -10.01 -13.24 2.14
C GLY A 107 -10.48 -12.05 2.98
N VAL A 108 -11.61 -11.43 2.64
CA VAL A 108 -12.12 -10.19 3.25
C VAL A 108 -12.29 -10.30 4.76
N GLU A 109 -12.79 -11.44 5.26
CA GLU A 109 -13.00 -11.62 6.71
C GLU A 109 -11.67 -11.73 7.47
N VAL A 110 -10.67 -12.37 6.88
CA VAL A 110 -9.31 -12.41 7.44
C VAL A 110 -8.69 -11.00 7.45
N MET A 111 -8.84 -10.22 6.37
CA MET A 111 -8.42 -8.80 6.35
C MET A 111 -9.10 -7.99 7.45
N ARG A 112 -10.39 -8.27 7.73
CA ARG A 112 -11.14 -7.64 8.83
C ARG A 112 -10.55 -8.00 10.18
N GLU A 113 -10.29 -9.29 10.42
CA GLU A 113 -9.69 -9.79 11.66
C GLU A 113 -8.33 -9.14 11.92
N LEU A 114 -7.43 -9.11 10.93
CA LEU A 114 -6.12 -8.44 11.01
C LEU A 114 -6.25 -6.94 11.35
N ARG A 115 -7.19 -6.25 10.70
CA ARG A 115 -7.45 -4.82 10.94
C ARG A 115 -7.99 -4.57 12.36
N GLU A 116 -8.87 -5.42 12.85
CA GLU A 116 -9.47 -5.30 14.18
C GLU A 116 -8.46 -5.68 15.27
N ALA A 117 -7.63 -6.71 15.08
CA ALA A 117 -6.54 -7.07 15.97
C ALA A 117 -5.52 -5.92 16.11
N GLY A 118 -5.12 -5.29 14.99
CA GLY A 118 -4.24 -4.11 15.02
C GLY A 118 -4.84 -2.90 15.74
N ARG A 119 -6.15 -2.73 15.73
CA ARG A 119 -6.86 -1.70 16.52
C ARG A 119 -6.89 -2.05 18.01
N ALA A 120 -7.13 -3.31 18.34
CA ALA A 120 -7.16 -3.80 19.72
C ALA A 120 -5.76 -3.75 20.35
N GLY A 121 -4.70 -4.14 19.63
CA GLY A 121 -3.31 -4.08 20.12
C GLY A 121 -2.85 -2.65 20.45
N LYS A 122 -3.30 -1.64 19.72
CA LYS A 122 -3.04 -0.22 20.01
C LYS A 122 -3.81 0.30 21.22
N ALA A 123 -4.89 -0.37 21.61
CA ALA A 123 -5.71 -0.03 22.76
C ALA A 123 -5.13 -0.52 24.11
N HIS A 124 -4.06 -1.33 24.12
CA HIS A 124 -3.54 -1.96 25.34
C HIS A 124 -2.68 -1.05 26.24
N THR A 125 -2.44 0.20 25.89
CA THR A 125 -1.71 1.15 26.73
C THR A 125 -2.67 2.11 27.46
N GLY A 126 -3.30 1.64 28.57
CA GLY A 126 -4.07 2.50 29.49
C GLY A 126 -5.60 2.27 29.52
N HIS A 127 -6.29 2.98 30.43
CA HIS A 127 -7.76 2.88 30.65
C HIS A 127 -8.57 3.19 29.36
N ALA A 128 -8.09 4.11 28.52
CA ALA A 128 -8.70 4.44 27.23
C ALA A 128 -8.69 3.24 26.24
N GLY A 129 -7.80 2.30 26.43
CA GLY A 129 -7.66 1.13 25.56
C GLY A 129 -8.82 0.13 25.67
N LYS A 130 -9.36 -0.08 26.86
CA LYS A 130 -10.48 -1.01 27.07
C LYS A 130 -11.77 -0.48 26.44
N GLU A 131 -12.07 0.80 26.61
CA GLU A 131 -13.24 1.43 25.98
C GLU A 131 -13.15 1.44 24.46
N GLN A 132 -11.94 1.67 23.91
CA GLN A 132 -11.70 1.68 22.47
C GLN A 132 -11.83 0.28 21.85
N ALA A 133 -11.35 -0.77 22.54
CA ALA A 133 -11.52 -2.18 22.14
C ALA A 133 -13.00 -2.59 22.18
N GLU A 134 -13.73 -2.18 23.22
CA GLU A 134 -15.16 -2.48 23.37
C GLU A 134 -16.01 -1.73 22.32
N ARG A 135 -15.64 -0.47 22.00
CA ARG A 135 -16.26 0.32 20.93
C ARG A 135 -15.97 -0.29 19.56
N ALA A 136 -14.77 -0.83 19.33
CA ALA A 136 -14.41 -1.52 18.09
C ALA A 136 -15.26 -2.81 17.89
N ARG A 137 -15.50 -3.57 18.95
CA ARG A 137 -16.39 -4.77 18.91
C ARG A 137 -17.85 -4.41 18.64
N LYS A 138 -18.33 -3.28 19.15
CA LYS A 138 -19.72 -2.81 18.91
C LYS A 138 -19.95 -2.23 17.53
N HIS A 139 -18.90 -1.79 16.85
CA HIS A 139 -18.95 -1.17 15.52
C HIS A 139 -17.93 -1.81 14.58
N PRO A 140 -18.27 -2.94 13.92
CA PRO A 140 -17.39 -3.60 12.99
C PRO A 140 -17.00 -2.66 11.84
N LEU A 141 -15.79 -2.82 11.33
CA LEU A 141 -15.30 -2.01 10.21
C LEU A 141 -16.18 -2.23 8.98
N LYS A 142 -16.65 -1.13 8.39
CA LYS A 142 -17.32 -1.20 7.09
C LYS A 142 -16.33 -1.68 6.05
N LEU A 143 -16.80 -2.43 5.05
CA LEU A 143 -15.96 -3.00 3.99
C LEU A 143 -15.03 -1.94 3.36
N ARG A 144 -15.58 -0.79 2.98
CA ARG A 144 -14.81 0.32 2.38
C ARG A 144 -13.70 0.89 3.29
N ASP A 145 -13.81 0.71 4.61
CA ASP A 145 -12.87 1.27 5.58
C ASP A 145 -11.72 0.29 5.92
N LEU A 146 -11.74 -0.92 5.34
CA LEU A 146 -10.70 -1.92 5.56
C LEU A 146 -9.36 -1.49 4.96
N THR A 147 -9.37 -0.92 3.74
CA THR A 147 -8.19 -0.77 2.89
C THR A 147 -8.06 0.61 2.23
N ASN A 148 -8.89 1.59 2.61
CA ASN A 148 -8.90 2.95 2.06
C ASN A 148 -7.88 3.88 2.74
N GLY A 149 -6.62 3.52 2.70
CA GLY A 149 -5.47 4.28 3.21
C GLY A 149 -4.23 3.40 3.36
N PRO A 150 -2.99 3.94 3.19
CA PRO A 150 -1.79 3.14 3.04
C PRO A 150 -1.47 2.27 4.27
N GLY A 151 -1.63 2.81 5.47
CA GLY A 151 -1.48 2.04 6.71
C GLY A 151 -2.59 1.00 6.91
N LYS A 152 -3.77 1.21 6.30
CA LYS A 152 -4.86 0.25 6.33
C LYS A 152 -4.59 -0.91 5.36
N VAL A 153 -4.03 -0.61 4.19
CA VAL A 153 -3.60 -1.62 3.21
C VAL A 153 -2.62 -2.59 3.86
N CYS A 154 -1.53 -2.06 4.44
CA CYS A 154 -0.53 -2.90 5.09
C CYS A 154 -1.11 -3.73 6.24
N ALA A 155 -1.97 -3.13 7.07
CA ALA A 155 -2.59 -3.84 8.18
C ALA A 155 -3.63 -4.90 7.73
N ALA A 156 -4.31 -4.70 6.59
CA ALA A 156 -5.26 -5.66 6.05
C ALA A 156 -4.58 -6.84 5.34
N LEU A 157 -3.42 -6.61 4.74
CA LEU A 157 -2.65 -7.62 4.02
C LEU A 157 -1.49 -8.19 4.83
N ASP A 158 -1.40 -7.87 6.13
CA ASP A 158 -0.29 -8.28 7.00
C ASP A 158 1.09 -7.99 6.37
N ILE A 159 1.25 -6.75 5.87
CA ILE A 159 2.50 -6.26 5.29
C ILE A 159 3.24 -5.46 6.35
N ASP A 160 4.44 -5.90 6.68
CA ASP A 160 5.33 -5.25 7.64
C ASP A 160 6.78 -5.22 7.15
N LYS A 161 7.72 -4.95 8.05
CA LYS A 161 9.15 -4.85 7.73
C LYS A 161 9.79 -6.17 7.27
N GLU A 162 9.18 -7.32 7.53
CA GLU A 162 9.69 -8.61 7.07
C GLU A 162 9.64 -8.71 5.54
N LEU A 163 8.74 -7.96 4.92
CA LEU A 163 8.63 -7.83 3.47
C LEU A 163 9.46 -6.69 2.86
N TYR A 164 10.34 -6.02 3.65
CA TYR A 164 11.24 -5.02 3.10
C TYR A 164 12.22 -5.66 2.08
N GLY A 165 12.24 -5.14 0.85
CA GLY A 165 13.06 -5.68 -0.24
C GLY A 165 12.52 -6.97 -0.87
N HIS A 166 11.31 -7.42 -0.50
CA HIS A 166 10.68 -8.60 -1.07
C HIS A 166 10.39 -8.42 -2.58
N GLY A 167 10.76 -9.40 -3.39
CA GLY A 167 10.45 -9.42 -4.83
C GLY A 167 9.00 -9.84 -5.09
N LEU A 168 8.25 -8.99 -5.77
CA LEU A 168 6.80 -9.15 -5.98
C LEU A 168 6.41 -10.20 -7.06
N THR A 169 7.35 -11.06 -7.45
CA THR A 169 7.11 -12.20 -8.37
C THR A 169 6.96 -13.54 -7.67
N VAL A 170 7.18 -13.57 -6.35
CA VAL A 170 7.19 -14.82 -5.56
C VAL A 170 6.36 -14.66 -4.29
N GLU A 171 5.88 -15.79 -3.73
CA GLU A 171 5.26 -15.78 -2.39
C GLU A 171 6.23 -15.25 -1.32
N PRO A 172 5.72 -14.65 -0.25
CA PRO A 172 4.31 -14.64 0.17
C PRO A 172 3.49 -13.43 -0.31
N LEU A 173 4.02 -12.52 -1.14
CA LEU A 173 3.29 -11.38 -1.69
C LEU A 173 3.63 -11.25 -3.18
N VAL A 174 2.63 -11.45 -4.04
CA VAL A 174 2.77 -11.42 -5.50
C VAL A 174 1.97 -10.26 -6.07
N LEU A 175 2.55 -9.54 -7.03
CA LEU A 175 1.90 -8.53 -7.85
C LEU A 175 1.58 -9.15 -9.22
N ASP A 176 0.29 -9.23 -9.55
CA ASP A 176 -0.16 -9.70 -10.86
C ASP A 176 -0.70 -8.52 -11.67
N PHE A 177 -0.28 -8.44 -12.94
CA PHE A 177 -0.82 -7.44 -13.86
C PHE A 177 -2.28 -7.76 -14.19
N ALA A 178 -3.13 -6.73 -14.06
CA ALA A 178 -4.48 -6.75 -14.57
C ALA A 178 -4.84 -5.35 -15.08
N PRO A 179 -5.48 -5.24 -16.25
CA PRO A 179 -5.89 -3.95 -16.78
C PRO A 179 -7.08 -3.38 -15.98
N LEU A 180 -7.37 -2.12 -16.22
CA LEU A 180 -8.62 -1.50 -15.76
C LEU A 180 -9.83 -2.24 -16.35
N LEU A 181 -10.92 -2.26 -15.61
CA LEU A 181 -12.18 -2.79 -16.10
C LEU A 181 -12.78 -1.85 -17.16
N PRO A 182 -13.59 -2.38 -18.09
CA PRO A 182 -14.26 -1.55 -19.09
C PRO A 182 -15.05 -0.40 -18.46
N GLY A 183 -14.79 0.82 -18.92
CA GLY A 183 -15.46 2.04 -18.43
C GLY A 183 -14.81 2.69 -17.20
N GLU A 184 -13.79 2.09 -16.59
CA GLU A 184 -13.03 2.75 -15.54
C GLU A 184 -12.12 3.84 -16.09
N ILE A 185 -12.02 4.94 -15.35
CA ILE A 185 -11.24 6.12 -15.71
C ILE A 185 -10.23 6.38 -14.60
N ILE A 186 -9.01 6.77 -14.98
CA ILE A 186 -7.98 7.20 -14.05
C ILE A 186 -8.13 8.70 -13.80
N GLY A 187 -8.37 9.06 -12.55
CA GLY A 187 -8.26 10.42 -12.04
C GLY A 187 -6.86 10.70 -11.50
N SER A 188 -6.49 11.98 -11.49
CA SER A 188 -5.27 12.44 -10.82
C SER A 188 -5.53 13.65 -9.94
N SER A 189 -4.72 13.80 -8.88
CA SER A 189 -4.78 14.94 -7.97
C SER A 189 -3.43 15.15 -7.26
N PRO A 190 -3.28 16.23 -6.48
CA PRO A 190 -2.22 16.34 -5.50
C PRO A 190 -2.19 15.15 -4.54
N ARG A 191 -0.97 14.82 -4.07
CA ARG A 191 -0.72 13.75 -3.09
C ARG A 191 -1.20 14.15 -1.69
N VAL A 192 -1.50 13.18 -0.86
CA VAL A 192 -2.09 13.39 0.47
C VAL A 192 -1.04 13.26 1.57
N GLY A 193 -1.04 14.22 2.51
CA GLY A 193 -0.22 14.14 3.72
C GLY A 193 1.26 14.48 3.53
N ILE A 194 1.62 15.17 2.44
CA ILE A 194 2.97 15.68 2.18
C ILE A 194 3.04 17.19 2.46
N SER A 195 4.25 17.70 2.73
CA SER A 195 4.49 19.12 3.02
C SER A 195 5.36 19.81 1.97
N LYS A 196 5.88 19.06 0.98
CA LYS A 196 6.70 19.58 -0.10
C LYS A 196 6.11 19.13 -1.43
N ASN A 197 6.30 19.95 -2.50
CA ASN A 197 5.78 19.66 -3.84
C ASN A 197 4.28 19.28 -3.81
N ILE A 198 3.51 20.03 -3.02
CA ILE A 198 2.12 19.72 -2.65
C ILE A 198 1.14 19.79 -3.82
N ASP A 199 1.43 20.63 -4.83
CA ASP A 199 0.53 20.85 -5.96
C ASP A 199 0.74 19.87 -7.13
N ALA A 200 1.81 19.04 -7.07
CA ALA A 200 2.10 18.10 -8.14
C ALA A 200 1.01 17.00 -8.22
N PRO A 201 0.38 16.77 -9.39
CA PRO A 201 -0.70 15.80 -9.56
C PRO A 201 -0.14 14.36 -9.67
N LYS A 202 0.57 13.92 -8.63
CA LYS A 202 1.27 12.63 -8.58
C LYS A 202 0.51 11.57 -7.75
N ARG A 203 -0.77 11.77 -7.47
CA ARG A 203 -1.71 10.79 -6.93
C ARG A 203 -2.65 10.36 -8.04
N PHE A 204 -2.80 9.05 -8.21
CA PHE A 204 -3.62 8.43 -9.25
C PHE A 204 -4.63 7.49 -8.60
N PHE A 205 -5.86 7.44 -9.14
CA PHE A 205 -6.93 6.61 -8.58
C PHE A 205 -7.98 6.26 -9.62
N ILE A 206 -8.70 5.17 -9.38
CA ILE A 206 -9.86 4.80 -10.20
C ILE A 206 -11.04 5.68 -9.76
N GLU A 207 -11.55 6.52 -10.66
CA GLU A 207 -12.65 7.45 -10.37
C GLU A 207 -13.91 6.70 -9.93
N GLY A 208 -14.55 7.21 -8.89
CA GLY A 208 -15.79 6.64 -8.35
C GLY A 208 -15.63 5.32 -7.57
N ASN A 209 -14.42 4.73 -7.51
CA ASN A 209 -14.21 3.53 -6.71
C ASN A 209 -14.34 3.86 -5.21
N VAL A 210 -15.19 3.10 -4.50
CA VAL A 210 -15.56 3.38 -3.10
C VAL A 210 -14.44 3.14 -2.08
N PHE A 211 -13.35 2.46 -2.48
CA PHE A 211 -12.18 2.20 -1.65
C PHE A 211 -11.11 3.28 -1.75
N VAL A 212 -11.21 4.21 -2.71
CA VAL A 212 -10.28 5.35 -2.80
C VAL A 212 -10.28 6.13 -1.49
N SER A 213 -9.09 6.48 -1.01
CA SER A 213 -8.94 7.20 0.26
C SER A 213 -9.50 8.61 0.15
N ARG A 214 -10.01 9.14 1.27
CA ARG A 214 -10.38 10.55 1.32
C ARG A 214 -9.12 11.41 1.35
N ALA A 215 -9.11 12.46 0.53
CA ALA A 215 -8.10 13.50 0.57
C ALA A 215 -8.32 14.40 1.81
#